data_98b92e2b0e1be7c92a133ae2a15ae1f4
#
_entry.id   98b92e2b0e1be7c92a133ae2a15ae1f4
#
_cell.length_a   1.000
_cell.length_b   1.000
_cell.length_c   1.000
_cell.angle_alpha   90.00
_cell.angle_beta   90.00
_cell.angle_gamma   90.00
#
_symmetry.space_group_name_H-M   'P 1'
#
loop_
_entity.id
_entity.type
_entity.pdbx_description
1 polymer ?
#
loop_
_entity_poly.entity_id
_entity_poly.type
_entity_poly.pdbx_seq_one_letter_code
_entity_poly.pdbx_strand_id
1 'polypeptide(L)'
;PIFSGSGLPHAQLAAQIARQAKVLDGESNFAVVFAAIGITFEESEFFVNEFKRTGAIDRTVLFTNLANDPAVERIATPRMALTAAEYLAFDCGMHVLVILTDITNYAEALREISAAKKEVPGRRGYPGYLYTDLATMYERAGRQVGKDGSITMIPILTMPEDDKTHPIPDL
;
A
#
# COMPACT_ATOMS: atom_id res chain seq x y z
N PRO A 1 6.51 -6.34 5.69
CA PRO A 1 5.10 -6.06 6.01
C PRO A 1 4.89 -5.75 7.49
N ILE A 2 3.83 -4.99 7.77
CA ILE A 2 3.36 -4.76 9.14
C ILE A 2 2.02 -5.46 9.31
N PHE A 3 1.97 -6.41 10.24
CA PHE A 3 0.76 -7.10 10.63
C PHE A 3 0.17 -6.41 11.85
N SER A 4 -1.03 -5.85 11.70
CA SER A 4 -1.70 -5.09 12.76
C SER A 4 -2.96 -5.83 13.23
N GLY A 5 -3.23 -5.77 14.52
CA GLY A 5 -4.52 -6.19 15.06
C GLY A 5 -5.60 -5.14 14.82
N SER A 6 -6.85 -5.56 14.91
CA SER A 6 -8.00 -4.66 14.78
C SER A 6 -7.96 -3.57 15.86
N GLY A 7 -8.18 -2.31 15.45
CA GLY A 7 -8.22 -1.18 16.37
C GLY A 7 -6.85 -0.66 16.84
N LEU A 8 -5.74 -1.25 16.40
CA LEU A 8 -4.42 -0.74 16.71
C LEU A 8 -4.06 0.49 15.84
N PRO A 9 -3.19 1.40 16.31
CA PRO A 9 -2.89 2.66 15.63
C PRO A 9 -1.91 2.49 14.46
N HIS A 10 -2.19 1.57 13.52
CA HIS A 10 -1.32 1.33 12.37
C HIS A 10 -1.30 2.51 11.37
N ALA A 11 -2.38 3.29 11.29
CA ALA A 11 -2.41 4.49 10.46
C ALA A 11 -1.42 5.56 10.95
N GLN A 12 -1.35 5.77 12.25
CA GLN A 12 -0.40 6.68 12.88
C GLN A 12 1.03 6.21 12.69
N LEU A 13 1.28 4.90 12.80
CA LEU A 13 2.59 4.31 12.53
C LEU A 13 2.99 4.49 11.06
N ALA A 14 2.09 4.26 10.12
CA ALA A 14 2.35 4.46 8.70
C ALA A 14 2.70 5.92 8.39
N ALA A 15 1.95 6.87 8.93
CA ALA A 15 2.20 8.29 8.79
C ALA A 15 3.57 8.69 9.38
N GLN A 16 3.92 8.14 10.54
CA GLN A 16 5.22 8.40 11.18
C GLN A 16 6.38 7.86 10.35
N ILE A 17 6.27 6.65 9.81
CA ILE A 17 7.28 6.07 8.93
C ILE A 17 7.47 6.95 7.68
N ALA A 18 6.39 7.34 7.01
CA ALA A 18 6.44 8.22 5.84
C ALA A 18 7.09 9.57 6.15
N ARG A 19 6.76 10.16 7.29
CA ARG A 19 7.28 11.45 7.74
C ARG A 19 8.77 11.41 8.05
N GLN A 20 9.23 10.36 8.71
CA GLN A 20 10.61 10.25 9.23
C GLN A 20 11.56 9.56 8.25
N ALA A 21 11.04 8.95 7.20
CA ALA A 21 11.87 8.25 6.22
C ALA A 21 12.86 9.20 5.53
N LYS A 22 14.09 8.73 5.41
CA LYS A 22 15.19 9.44 4.74
C LYS A 22 16.26 8.46 4.28
N VAL A 23 17.06 8.87 3.31
CA VAL A 23 18.27 8.14 2.90
C VAL A 23 19.41 8.46 3.86
N LEU A 24 20.19 7.44 4.24
CA LEU A 24 21.29 7.59 5.22
C LEU A 24 22.40 8.54 4.74
N ASP A 25 22.65 8.56 3.45
CA ASP A 25 23.74 9.33 2.86
C ASP A 25 23.39 10.81 2.62
N GLY A 26 22.28 11.28 3.13
CA GLY A 26 21.86 12.68 3.02
C GLY A 26 21.48 13.12 1.59
N GLU A 27 21.31 12.19 0.68
CA GLU A 27 20.89 12.47 -0.68
C GLU A 27 19.46 13.03 -0.71
N SER A 28 19.28 14.10 -1.47
CA SER A 28 17.99 14.75 -1.67
C SER A 28 17.03 13.95 -2.58
N ASN A 29 17.51 12.86 -3.17
CA ASN A 29 16.81 12.07 -4.19
C ASN A 29 15.91 10.99 -3.58
N PHE A 30 14.99 11.42 -2.73
CA PHE A 30 14.09 10.54 -1.98
C PHE A 30 12.64 10.98 -2.16
N ALA A 31 11.76 10.02 -2.36
CA ALA A 31 10.31 10.24 -2.42
C ALA A 31 9.54 9.15 -1.67
N VAL A 32 8.36 9.49 -1.22
CA VAL A 32 7.40 8.56 -0.63
C VAL A 32 6.20 8.44 -1.55
N VAL A 33 5.79 7.23 -1.86
CA VAL A 33 4.51 6.95 -2.50
C VAL A 33 3.61 6.28 -1.47
N PHE A 34 2.56 6.96 -1.08
CA PHE A 34 1.64 6.50 -0.05
C PHE A 34 0.30 6.15 -0.68
N ALA A 35 -0.07 4.88 -0.63
CA ALA A 35 -1.36 4.41 -1.10
C ALA A 35 -2.25 4.03 0.08
N ALA A 36 -3.29 4.82 0.28
CA ALA A 36 -4.32 4.57 1.29
C ALA A 36 -5.52 3.91 0.61
N ILE A 37 -5.78 2.65 0.95
CA ILE A 37 -6.68 1.75 0.25
C ILE A 37 -7.91 1.48 1.12
N GLY A 38 -9.08 1.93 0.69
CA GLY A 38 -10.34 1.69 1.37
C GLY A 38 -10.43 2.30 2.77
N ILE A 39 -9.81 3.46 2.96
CA ILE A 39 -9.79 4.17 4.24
C ILE A 39 -11.05 5.02 4.44
N THR A 40 -11.29 5.41 5.69
CA THR A 40 -12.36 6.36 6.01
C THR A 40 -11.98 7.77 5.59
N PHE A 41 -12.98 8.64 5.45
CA PHE A 41 -12.74 10.06 5.17
C PHE A 41 -11.89 10.72 6.28
N GLU A 42 -12.13 10.37 7.52
CA GLU A 42 -11.38 10.88 8.69
C GLU A 42 -9.90 10.49 8.62
N GLU A 43 -9.61 9.24 8.26
CA GLU A 43 -8.23 8.77 8.06
C GLU A 43 -7.56 9.49 6.90
N SER A 44 -8.28 9.73 5.81
CA SER A 44 -7.77 10.50 4.68
C SER A 44 -7.40 11.93 5.08
N GLU A 45 -8.27 12.62 5.80
CA GLU A 45 -7.97 13.96 6.33
C GLU A 45 -6.77 13.92 7.30
N PHE A 46 -6.70 12.92 8.16
CA PHE A 46 -5.56 12.73 9.05
C PHE A 46 -4.24 12.65 8.27
N PHE A 47 -4.14 11.83 7.25
CA PHE A 47 -2.91 11.70 6.45
C PHE A 47 -2.54 13.01 5.75
N VAL A 48 -3.49 13.67 5.11
CA VAL A 48 -3.25 14.93 4.40
C VAL A 48 -2.78 16.01 5.37
N ASN A 49 -3.46 16.15 6.49
CA ASN A 49 -3.13 17.16 7.50
C ASN A 49 -1.78 16.89 8.16
N GLU A 50 -1.48 15.63 8.48
CA GLU A 50 -0.21 15.25 9.08
C GLU A 50 0.96 15.49 8.12
N PHE A 51 0.82 15.15 6.85
CA PHE A 51 1.86 15.39 5.85
C PHE A 51 2.05 16.88 5.56
N LYS A 52 0.99 17.68 5.52
CA LYS A 52 1.08 19.14 5.41
C LYS A 52 1.75 19.77 6.63
N ARG A 53 1.34 19.37 7.82
CA ARG A 53 1.87 19.90 9.08
C ARG A 53 3.36 19.67 9.24
N THR A 54 3.85 18.53 8.78
CA THR A 54 5.25 18.13 8.91
C THR A 54 6.11 18.49 7.71
N GLY A 55 5.53 19.01 6.63
CA GLY A 55 6.23 19.29 5.39
C GLY A 55 6.53 18.04 4.54
N ALA A 56 6.12 16.86 4.98
CA ALA A 56 6.34 15.62 4.23
C ALA A 56 5.56 15.58 2.91
N ILE A 57 4.54 16.41 2.76
CA ILE A 57 3.72 16.49 1.54
C ILE A 57 4.56 16.84 0.29
N ASP A 58 5.60 17.61 0.44
CA ASP A 58 6.43 18.07 -0.68
C ASP A 58 7.22 16.93 -1.35
N ARG A 59 7.41 15.82 -0.65
CA ARG A 59 8.09 14.62 -1.13
C ARG A 59 7.20 13.39 -1.21
N THR A 60 5.90 13.55 -1.02
CA THR A 60 4.94 12.44 -0.97
C THR A 60 3.97 12.52 -2.15
N VAL A 61 3.85 11.40 -2.87
CA VAL A 61 2.76 11.18 -3.82
C VAL A 61 1.69 10.37 -3.07
N LEU A 62 0.51 10.95 -2.92
CA LEU A 62 -0.59 10.35 -2.16
C LEU A 62 -1.68 9.84 -3.11
N PHE A 63 -1.93 8.54 -3.04
CA PHE A 63 -3.08 7.90 -3.68
C PHE A 63 -4.10 7.54 -2.60
N THR A 64 -5.30 8.06 -2.70
CA THR A 64 -6.35 7.82 -1.71
C THR A 64 -7.55 7.17 -2.38
N ASN A 65 -7.96 6.03 -1.85
CA ASN A 65 -9.23 5.39 -2.15
C ASN A 65 -10.06 5.33 -0.86
N LEU A 66 -11.23 5.92 -0.89
CA LEU A 66 -12.13 5.94 0.26
C LEU A 66 -12.96 4.67 0.36
N ALA A 67 -13.44 4.38 1.54
CA ALA A 67 -14.24 3.18 1.81
C ALA A 67 -15.56 3.14 1.00
N ASN A 68 -16.09 4.30 0.63
CA ASN A 68 -17.29 4.44 -0.19
C ASN A 68 -17.03 4.51 -1.69
N ASP A 69 -15.76 4.49 -2.12
CA ASP A 69 -15.40 4.42 -3.53
C ASP A 69 -15.64 3.00 -4.09
N PRO A 70 -15.86 2.86 -5.42
CA PRO A 70 -16.07 1.56 -6.04
C PRO A 70 -14.91 0.58 -5.80
N ALA A 71 -15.23 -0.70 -5.60
CA ALA A 71 -14.25 -1.76 -5.38
C ALA A 71 -13.23 -1.90 -6.52
N VAL A 72 -13.62 -1.61 -7.76
CA VAL A 72 -12.73 -1.64 -8.93
C VAL A 72 -11.61 -0.61 -8.80
N GLU A 73 -11.93 0.60 -8.33
CA GLU A 73 -10.94 1.65 -8.08
C GLU A 73 -9.97 1.23 -6.96
N ARG A 74 -10.48 0.54 -5.95
CA ARG A 74 -9.67 0.02 -4.84
C ARG A 74 -8.65 -1.00 -5.31
N ILE A 75 -8.99 -1.84 -6.26
CA ILE A 75 -8.05 -2.79 -6.89
C ILE A 75 -6.98 -2.05 -7.71
N ALA A 76 -7.36 -0.98 -8.40
CA ALA A 76 -6.44 -0.20 -9.23
C ALA A 76 -5.45 0.64 -8.41
N THR A 77 -5.85 1.15 -7.26
CA THR A 77 -5.08 2.11 -6.45
C THR A 77 -3.65 1.67 -6.13
N PRO A 78 -3.38 0.47 -5.58
CA PRO A 78 -2.00 0.07 -5.28
C PRO A 78 -1.18 -0.13 -6.54
N ARG A 79 -1.77 -0.56 -7.63
CA ARG A 79 -1.06 -0.76 -8.91
C ARG A 79 -0.67 0.56 -9.55
N MET A 80 -1.53 1.56 -9.48
CA MET A 80 -1.23 2.92 -9.92
C MET A 80 -0.11 3.54 -9.08
N ALA A 81 -0.17 3.36 -7.77
CA ALA A 81 0.87 3.83 -6.85
C ALA A 81 2.22 3.19 -7.16
N LEU A 82 2.26 1.89 -7.40
CA LEU A 82 3.49 1.18 -7.77
C LEU A 82 4.03 1.62 -9.13
N THR A 83 3.18 1.91 -10.10
CA THR A 83 3.59 2.45 -11.40
C THR A 83 4.23 3.84 -11.24
N ALA A 84 3.66 4.70 -10.43
CA ALA A 84 4.26 6.00 -10.10
C ALA A 84 5.61 5.83 -9.39
N ALA A 85 5.70 4.89 -8.46
CA ALA A 85 6.95 4.59 -7.76
C ALA A 85 8.04 4.08 -8.72
N GLU A 86 7.70 3.22 -9.66
CA GLU A 86 8.63 2.71 -10.68
C GLU A 86 9.16 3.83 -11.57
N TYR A 87 8.31 4.75 -12.00
CA TYR A 87 8.72 5.91 -12.76
C TYR A 87 9.73 6.76 -11.98
N LEU A 88 9.41 7.09 -10.73
CA LEU A 88 10.31 7.89 -9.88
C LEU A 88 11.64 7.18 -9.61
N ALA A 89 11.61 5.88 -9.37
CA ALA A 89 12.81 5.11 -9.06
C ALA A 89 13.67 4.83 -10.29
N PHE A 90 13.07 4.36 -11.38
CA PHE A 90 13.83 3.80 -12.50
C PHE A 90 14.02 4.75 -13.66
N ASP A 91 13.17 5.75 -13.82
CA ASP A 91 13.34 6.81 -14.84
C ASP A 91 13.93 8.09 -14.24
N CYS A 92 13.55 8.47 -13.01
CA CYS A 92 14.08 9.64 -12.34
C CYS A 92 15.26 9.36 -11.40
N GLY A 93 15.62 8.08 -11.18
CA GLY A 93 16.76 7.69 -10.35
C GLY A 93 16.59 7.95 -8.85
N MET A 94 15.35 8.01 -8.36
CA MET A 94 15.06 8.30 -6.95
C MET A 94 15.01 7.04 -6.09
N HIS A 95 15.30 7.20 -4.81
CA HIS A 95 14.99 6.18 -3.81
C HIS A 95 13.56 6.40 -3.33
N VAL A 96 12.70 5.41 -3.54
CA VAL A 96 11.26 5.52 -3.28
C VAL A 96 10.86 4.57 -2.17
N LEU A 97 10.18 5.09 -1.15
CA LEU A 97 9.49 4.29 -0.14
C LEU A 97 8.01 4.21 -0.52
N VAL A 98 7.51 3.01 -0.72
CA VAL A 98 6.10 2.75 -0.98
C VAL A 98 5.43 2.22 0.28
N ILE A 99 4.37 2.86 0.72
CA ILE A 99 3.53 2.38 1.82
C ILE A 99 2.16 2.06 1.27
N LEU A 100 1.73 0.82 1.45
CA LEU A 100 0.41 0.33 1.05
C LEU A 100 -0.40 0.02 2.31
N THR A 101 -1.41 0.79 2.58
CA THR A 101 -2.32 0.59 3.72
C THR A 101 -3.78 0.76 3.28
N ASP A 102 -4.71 -0.12 3.45
CA ASP A 102 -4.65 -1.42 4.12
C ASP A 102 -4.80 -2.55 3.09
N ILE A 103 -3.91 -3.51 3.09
CA ILE A 103 -3.96 -4.65 2.15
C ILE A 103 -5.19 -5.53 2.42
N THR A 104 -5.70 -5.56 3.64
CA THR A 104 -6.93 -6.26 3.95
C THR A 104 -8.11 -5.70 3.16
N ASN A 105 -8.23 -4.38 3.05
CA ASN A 105 -9.27 -3.74 2.25
C ASN A 105 -9.12 -4.05 0.75
N TYR A 106 -7.88 -4.14 0.27
CA TYR A 106 -7.59 -4.57 -1.10
C TYR A 106 -8.05 -6.01 -1.36
N ALA A 107 -7.74 -6.93 -0.47
CA ALA A 107 -8.15 -8.33 -0.59
C ALA A 107 -9.67 -8.50 -0.51
N GLU A 108 -10.37 -7.72 0.32
CA GLU A 108 -11.83 -7.68 0.36
C GLU A 108 -12.43 -7.19 -0.95
N ALA A 109 -11.83 -6.18 -1.58
CA ALA A 109 -12.26 -5.71 -2.90
C ALA A 109 -12.07 -6.79 -3.99
N LEU A 110 -10.97 -7.54 -3.94
CA LEU A 110 -10.75 -8.70 -4.82
C LEU A 110 -11.83 -9.76 -4.63
N ARG A 111 -12.17 -10.07 -3.38
CA ARG A 111 -13.24 -11.03 -3.06
C ARG A 111 -14.58 -10.59 -3.65
N GLU A 112 -14.93 -9.33 -3.48
CA GLU A 112 -16.18 -8.75 -4.01
C GLU A 112 -16.23 -8.84 -5.55
N ILE A 113 -15.18 -8.44 -6.23
CA ILE A 113 -15.11 -8.46 -7.71
C ILE A 113 -15.10 -9.89 -8.24
N SER A 114 -14.35 -10.80 -7.61
CA SER A 114 -14.31 -12.21 -7.96
C SER A 114 -15.70 -12.86 -7.84
N ALA A 115 -16.43 -12.55 -6.77
CA ALA A 115 -17.80 -13.02 -6.58
C ALA A 115 -18.75 -12.48 -7.65
N ALA A 116 -18.63 -11.18 -7.99
CA ALA A 116 -19.43 -10.55 -9.04
C ALA A 116 -19.18 -11.17 -10.42
N LYS A 117 -17.94 -11.57 -10.70
CA LYS A 117 -17.55 -12.28 -11.93
C LYS A 117 -17.91 -13.77 -11.91
N LYS A 118 -18.45 -14.29 -10.81
CA LYS A 118 -18.78 -15.71 -10.62
C LYS A 118 -17.56 -16.63 -10.78
N GLU A 119 -16.38 -16.17 -10.39
CA GLU A 119 -15.18 -16.99 -10.33
C GLU A 119 -15.32 -18.05 -9.23
N VAL A 120 -14.64 -19.19 -9.40
CA VAL A 120 -14.65 -20.25 -8.39
C VAL A 120 -13.97 -19.73 -7.11
N PRO A 121 -14.69 -19.71 -5.98
CA PRO A 121 -14.12 -19.18 -4.74
C PRO A 121 -13.06 -20.13 -4.18
N GLY A 122 -11.98 -19.52 -3.68
CA GLY A 122 -10.98 -20.21 -2.89
C GLY A 122 -11.32 -20.18 -1.39
N ARG A 123 -10.29 -20.25 -0.56
CA ARG A 123 -10.39 -20.26 0.89
C ARG A 123 -11.12 -19.00 1.39
N ARG A 124 -12.15 -19.19 2.23
CA ARG A 124 -13.03 -18.14 2.78
C ARG A 124 -13.63 -17.18 1.73
N GLY A 125 -13.82 -17.65 0.50
CA GLY A 125 -14.42 -16.85 -0.57
C GLY A 125 -13.46 -15.92 -1.30
N TYR A 126 -12.20 -15.86 -0.93
CA TYR A 126 -11.17 -15.13 -1.68
C TYR A 126 -10.86 -15.84 -2.99
N PRO A 127 -10.45 -15.11 -4.05
CA PRO A 127 -10.06 -15.75 -5.29
C PRO A 127 -8.85 -16.67 -5.09
N GLY A 128 -8.81 -17.80 -5.80
CA GLY A 128 -7.71 -18.75 -5.72
C GLY A 128 -6.34 -18.16 -6.10
N TYR A 129 -6.32 -17.07 -6.85
CA TYR A 129 -5.12 -16.34 -7.27
C TYR A 129 -4.69 -15.22 -6.29
N LEU A 130 -5.26 -15.14 -5.09
CA LEU A 130 -4.92 -14.06 -4.12
C LEU A 130 -3.43 -13.99 -3.84
N TYR A 131 -2.79 -15.14 -3.57
CA TYR A 131 -1.36 -15.22 -3.35
C TYR A 131 -0.55 -14.69 -4.54
N THR A 132 -0.84 -15.17 -5.75
CA THR A 132 -0.15 -14.76 -6.96
C THR A 132 -0.34 -13.27 -7.25
N ASP A 133 -1.53 -12.75 -7.02
CA ASP A 133 -1.85 -11.34 -7.20
C ASP A 133 -1.05 -10.46 -6.24
N LEU A 134 -1.00 -10.81 -4.96
CA LEU A 134 -0.17 -10.11 -3.98
C LEU A 134 1.32 -10.23 -4.29
N ALA A 135 1.79 -11.41 -4.66
CA ALA A 135 3.18 -11.65 -5.03
C ALA A 135 3.61 -10.76 -6.21
N THR A 136 2.78 -10.64 -7.24
CA THR A 136 3.09 -9.77 -8.40
C THR A 136 3.21 -8.29 -8.02
N MET A 137 2.46 -7.83 -7.04
CA MET A 137 2.63 -6.47 -6.51
C MET A 137 3.91 -6.33 -5.69
N TYR A 138 4.19 -7.27 -4.80
CA TYR A 138 5.35 -7.18 -3.90
C TYR A 138 6.69 -7.35 -4.63
N GLU A 139 6.72 -8.13 -5.70
CA GLU A 139 7.91 -8.31 -6.54
C GLU A 139 8.33 -7.05 -7.30
N ARG A 140 7.48 -6.04 -7.35
CA ARG A 140 7.81 -4.74 -7.96
C ARG A 140 8.76 -3.89 -7.10
N ALA A 141 8.99 -4.27 -5.85
CA ALA A 141 10.00 -3.65 -5.00
C ALA A 141 11.40 -4.16 -5.33
N GLY A 142 12.40 -3.29 -5.24
CA GLY A 142 13.79 -3.67 -5.42
C GLY A 142 14.62 -2.67 -6.21
N ARG A 143 15.69 -3.16 -6.81
CA ARG A 143 16.58 -2.41 -7.68
C ARG A 143 16.67 -3.08 -9.05
N GLN A 144 16.87 -2.29 -10.08
CA GLN A 144 17.15 -2.78 -11.43
C GLN A 144 18.62 -2.58 -11.76
N VAL A 145 19.22 -3.54 -12.47
CA VAL A 145 20.60 -3.45 -12.95
C VAL A 145 20.73 -2.26 -13.90
N GLY A 146 21.73 -1.42 -13.65
CA GLY A 146 21.98 -0.22 -14.47
C GLY A 146 21.09 0.98 -14.14
N LYS A 147 20.32 0.92 -13.05
CA LYS A 147 19.51 2.03 -12.52
C LYS A 147 19.96 2.41 -11.12
N ASP A 148 20.05 3.71 -10.85
CA ASP A 148 20.49 4.21 -9.55
C ASP A 148 19.38 4.17 -8.48
N GLY A 149 18.13 4.27 -8.91
CA GLY A 149 16.99 4.29 -8.02
C GLY A 149 16.64 2.95 -7.40
N SER A 150 15.79 2.99 -6.39
CA SER A 150 15.31 1.79 -5.68
C SER A 150 13.88 1.97 -5.19
N ILE A 151 13.17 0.86 -5.04
CA ILE A 151 11.85 0.82 -4.40
C ILE A 151 11.94 -0.04 -3.15
N THR A 152 11.61 0.55 -2.01
CA THR A 152 11.38 -0.15 -0.75
C THR A 152 9.90 -0.12 -0.46
N MET A 153 9.31 -1.26 -0.13
CA MET A 153 7.87 -1.38 0.08
C MET A 153 7.54 -1.84 1.50
N ILE A 154 6.59 -1.17 2.12
CA ILE A 154 6.02 -1.55 3.41
C ILE A 154 4.52 -1.73 3.23
N PRO A 155 4.06 -2.96 2.95
CA PRO A 155 2.63 -3.26 3.01
C PRO A 155 2.20 -3.39 4.48
N ILE A 156 1.03 -2.83 4.78
CA ILE A 156 0.40 -2.88 6.10
C ILE A 156 -0.95 -3.57 5.93
N LEU A 157 -1.22 -4.53 6.78
CA LEU A 157 -2.49 -5.24 6.78
C LEU A 157 -3.08 -5.33 8.20
N THR A 158 -4.40 -5.37 8.27
CA THR A 158 -5.13 -5.64 9.49
C THR A 158 -5.53 -7.12 9.51
N MET A 159 -5.22 -7.81 10.59
CA MET A 159 -5.62 -9.21 10.78
C MET A 159 -7.08 -9.26 11.25
N PRO A 160 -8.01 -9.79 10.44
CA PRO A 160 -9.40 -9.96 10.88
C PRO A 160 -9.46 -10.87 12.11
N GLU A 161 -10.18 -10.44 13.16
CA GLU A 161 -10.33 -11.19 14.42
C GLU A 161 -8.99 -11.55 15.10
N ASP A 162 -7.92 -10.82 14.80
CA ASP A 162 -6.54 -11.11 15.23
C ASP A 162 -6.06 -12.53 14.85
N ASP A 163 -6.68 -13.12 13.84
CA ASP A 163 -6.42 -14.49 13.39
C ASP A 163 -5.29 -14.54 12.34
N LYS A 164 -4.13 -15.03 12.75
CA LYS A 164 -2.97 -15.23 11.87
C LYS A 164 -3.20 -16.28 10.78
N THR A 165 -4.20 -17.16 10.95
CA THR A 165 -4.52 -18.21 9.99
C THR A 165 -5.55 -17.76 8.95
N HIS A 166 -6.05 -16.54 9.07
CA HIS A 166 -6.90 -15.95 8.06
C HIS A 166 -6.15 -15.84 6.72
N PRO A 167 -6.81 -16.06 5.56
CA PRO A 167 -6.11 -16.07 4.27
C PRO A 167 -5.27 -14.85 3.97
N ILE A 168 -5.67 -13.67 4.43
CA ILE A 168 -4.95 -12.42 4.14
C ILE A 168 -3.57 -12.38 4.82
N PRO A 169 -3.45 -12.56 6.15
CA PRO A 169 -2.15 -12.61 6.79
C PRO A 169 -1.36 -13.89 6.51
N ASP A 170 -2.04 -15.00 6.19
CA ASP A 170 -1.41 -16.30 5.96
C ASP A 170 -0.71 -16.39 4.59
N LEU A 171 -1.21 -15.67 3.60
CA LEU A 171 -0.68 -15.64 2.23
C LEU A 171 0.24 -14.44 2.00
#